data_c296a323c1ececa19f247c884de24ea0
#
_entry.id   c296a323c1ececa19f247c884de24ea0
#
_cell.length_a   1.000
_cell.length_b   1.000
_cell.length_c   1.000
_cell.angle_alpha   90.00
_cell.angle_beta   90.00
_cell.angle_gamma   90.00
#
_symmetry.space_group_name_H-M   'P 1'
#
loop_
_entity.id
_entity.type
_entity.pdbx_description
1 polymer ?
#
loop_
_entity_poly.entity_id
_entity_poly.type
_entity_poly.pdbx_seq_one_letter_code
_entity_poly.pdbx_strand_id
1 'polypeptide(L)'
;MKVAIGSQVFDGSWGGGNLFVKNLKNYLLENNTEVVHYLDEPDIDIILITEPRIESLTSTISLFEARLYKSLVNKNVKLIHRINECDERKNTNYVNKKMIKVSQFSDSTIFVSSWISDLYKNQGIKSNKSRVILSGSDTEVFNNINKKPWDKTTKLKIVTHHWGNNWNKGFEIYSFIDNLLEKSNFSDKFEFTFIGNLPVNFNFKNTNYIEPKSGLQLADELKRHDLYITGSLNEPSGNHQIEGSLCGLPVLYINSGGIPEYQKNYGVEFNKNNLETKLLEIFNNYDYYFEKNKSFNFKSNAMCKEYFDIIKSIYQPVENRKNKIYFSLYKLVCSKKLVSLLRYVVSKFIYQMRKVSK
;
A
#
# COMPACT_ATOMS: atom_id res chain seq x y z
N MET A 1 25.79 -2.21 7.69
CA MET A 1 24.62 -3.10 7.61
C MET A 1 24.09 -3.06 6.18
N LYS A 2 23.69 -4.22 5.64
CA LYS A 2 23.15 -4.35 4.28
C LYS A 2 21.78 -5.01 4.32
N VAL A 3 20.78 -4.36 3.72
CA VAL A 3 19.39 -4.81 3.69
C VAL A 3 18.97 -5.14 2.26
N ALA A 4 18.48 -6.37 2.05
CA ALA A 4 17.83 -6.76 0.80
C ALA A 4 16.32 -6.55 0.90
N ILE A 5 15.76 -5.60 0.11
CA ILE A 5 14.31 -5.40 0.03
C ILE A 5 13.77 -6.18 -1.16
N GLY A 6 12.96 -7.21 -0.89
CA GLY A 6 12.46 -8.19 -1.86
C GLY A 6 11.43 -7.65 -2.86
N SER A 7 11.64 -6.42 -3.34
CA SER A 7 10.78 -5.82 -4.34
C SER A 7 11.56 -4.85 -5.24
N GLN A 8 11.27 -4.89 -6.53
CA GLN A 8 11.78 -3.92 -7.50
C GLN A 8 10.98 -2.62 -7.41
N VAL A 9 11.65 -1.49 -7.60
CA VAL A 9 11.03 -0.16 -7.71
C VAL A 9 10.82 0.18 -9.17
N PHE A 10 9.64 0.69 -9.48
CA PHE A 10 9.26 1.16 -10.81
C PHE A 10 8.93 2.65 -10.78
N ASP A 11 9.21 3.34 -11.87
CA ASP A 11 8.79 4.73 -12.06
C ASP A 11 7.33 4.83 -12.51
N GLY A 12 6.68 5.97 -12.23
CA GLY A 12 5.30 6.25 -12.62
C GLY A 12 4.25 5.84 -11.58
N SER A 13 3.02 5.65 -12.05
CA SER A 13 1.84 5.39 -11.21
C SER A 13 1.76 3.92 -10.78
N TRP A 14 2.63 3.49 -9.89
CA TRP A 14 2.59 2.18 -9.24
C TRP A 14 2.05 2.31 -7.82
N GLY A 15 1.21 1.38 -7.38
CA GLY A 15 0.49 1.46 -6.09
C GLY A 15 1.38 1.58 -4.85
N GLY A 16 0.76 1.71 -3.68
CA GLY A 16 1.40 2.00 -2.39
C GLY A 16 2.54 1.07 -1.96
N GLY A 17 2.59 -0.18 -2.48
CA GLY A 17 3.71 -1.09 -2.24
C GLY A 17 5.03 -0.59 -2.84
N ASN A 18 4.97 -0.01 -4.04
CA ASN A 18 6.14 0.58 -4.70
C ASN A 18 6.64 1.84 -3.96
N LEU A 19 5.71 2.71 -3.55
CA LEU A 19 6.04 3.91 -2.76
C LEU A 19 6.66 3.55 -1.41
N PHE A 20 6.15 2.52 -0.73
CA PHE A 20 6.74 2.00 0.49
C PHE A 20 8.22 1.62 0.30
N VAL A 21 8.52 0.84 -0.75
CA VAL A 21 9.91 0.39 -1.03
C VAL A 21 10.80 1.58 -1.34
N LYS A 22 10.33 2.53 -2.13
CA LYS A 22 11.06 3.76 -2.48
C LYS A 22 11.40 4.58 -1.23
N ASN A 23 10.41 4.84 -0.39
CA ASN A 23 10.59 5.64 0.83
C ASN A 23 11.50 4.96 1.84
N LEU A 24 11.31 3.65 2.08
CA LEU A 24 12.16 2.90 3.00
C LEU A 24 13.60 2.81 2.50
N LYS A 25 13.81 2.58 1.20
CA LYS A 25 15.15 2.57 0.59
C LYS A 25 15.88 3.90 0.83
N ASN A 26 15.23 5.03 0.52
CA ASN A 26 15.82 6.34 0.70
C ASN A 26 16.18 6.59 2.18
N TYR A 27 15.24 6.30 3.10
CA TYR A 27 15.46 6.43 4.54
C TYR A 27 16.65 5.59 5.03
N LEU A 28 16.76 4.35 4.57
CA LEU A 28 17.86 3.45 4.92
C LEU A 28 19.22 3.97 4.41
N LEU A 29 19.27 4.45 3.17
CA LEU A 29 20.49 5.04 2.58
C LEU A 29 20.94 6.29 3.34
N GLU A 30 20.02 7.19 3.70
CA GLU A 30 20.28 8.39 4.52
C GLU A 30 20.80 8.03 5.92
N ASN A 31 20.47 6.82 6.41
CA ASN A 31 20.94 6.30 7.70
C ASN A 31 22.10 5.30 7.56
N ASN A 32 22.98 5.47 6.58
CA ASN A 32 24.19 4.69 6.34
C ASN A 32 23.97 3.17 6.26
N THR A 33 22.86 2.77 5.63
CA THR A 33 22.51 1.37 5.41
C THR A 33 22.50 1.08 3.91
N GLU A 34 23.29 0.10 3.48
CA GLU A 34 23.28 -0.35 2.09
C GLU A 34 21.99 -1.09 1.76
N VAL A 35 21.43 -0.81 0.59
CA VAL A 35 20.17 -1.43 0.13
C VAL A 35 20.35 -2.09 -1.22
N VAL A 36 19.98 -3.37 -1.28
CA VAL A 36 19.93 -4.16 -2.51
C VAL A 36 18.51 -4.72 -2.72
N HIS A 37 18.20 -5.16 -3.93
CA HIS A 37 16.88 -5.70 -4.27
C HIS A 37 16.87 -7.20 -4.58
N TYR A 38 18.07 -7.84 -4.58
CA TYR A 38 18.27 -9.25 -4.88
C TYR A 38 19.22 -9.87 -3.87
N LEU A 39 19.31 -11.20 -3.83
CA LEU A 39 20.24 -11.92 -2.96
C LEU A 39 21.51 -12.34 -3.75
N ASP A 40 22.10 -11.40 -4.47
CA ASP A 40 23.27 -11.63 -5.34
C ASP A 40 24.61 -11.18 -4.71
N GLU A 41 24.60 -10.82 -3.43
CA GLU A 41 25.75 -10.47 -2.62
C GLU A 41 25.85 -11.37 -1.38
N PRO A 42 27.09 -11.72 -0.92
CA PRO A 42 27.26 -12.71 0.16
C PRO A 42 27.12 -12.14 1.58
N ASP A 43 27.02 -10.82 1.71
CA ASP A 43 27.11 -10.09 2.98
C ASP A 43 25.79 -9.40 3.40
N ILE A 44 24.68 -9.89 2.93
CA ILE A 44 23.34 -9.37 3.31
C ILE A 44 23.07 -9.75 4.77
N ASP A 45 22.68 -8.74 5.55
CA ASP A 45 22.36 -8.88 6.97
C ASP A 45 20.87 -9.13 7.23
N ILE A 46 20.03 -8.43 6.48
CA ILE A 46 18.58 -8.44 6.63
C ILE A 46 17.93 -8.70 5.27
N ILE A 47 16.95 -9.58 5.23
CA ILE A 47 16.07 -9.79 4.08
C ILE A 47 14.68 -9.32 4.47
N LEU A 48 14.18 -8.27 3.82
CA LEU A 48 12.80 -7.79 3.96
C LEU A 48 11.95 -8.29 2.80
N ILE A 49 11.09 -9.27 3.05
CA ILE A 49 10.14 -9.79 2.06
C ILE A 49 8.86 -8.92 2.11
N THR A 50 8.57 -8.24 1.02
CA THR A 50 7.39 -7.38 0.87
C THR A 50 6.35 -8.00 -0.05
N GLU A 51 6.79 -8.82 -1.03
CA GLU A 51 5.94 -9.49 -2.00
C GLU A 51 6.50 -10.90 -2.28
N PRO A 52 6.04 -11.91 -1.53
CA PRO A 52 6.57 -13.28 -1.68
C PRO A 52 6.01 -14.04 -2.89
N ARG A 53 5.04 -13.48 -3.60
CA ARG A 53 4.41 -14.12 -4.75
C ARG A 53 5.29 -13.99 -5.98
N ILE A 54 5.84 -15.09 -6.46
CA ILE A 54 6.74 -15.12 -7.61
C ILE A 54 6.06 -14.68 -8.91
N GLU A 55 4.75 -14.77 -8.97
CA GLU A 55 3.91 -14.28 -10.07
C GLU A 55 3.72 -12.76 -10.10
N SER A 56 4.14 -12.05 -9.06
CA SER A 56 4.09 -10.58 -9.03
C SER A 56 5.31 -9.99 -9.72
N LEU A 57 5.08 -9.03 -10.61
CA LEU A 57 6.15 -8.32 -11.33
C LEU A 57 7.10 -7.55 -10.40
N THR A 58 6.61 -7.16 -9.22
CA THR A 58 7.42 -6.42 -8.24
C THR A 58 8.29 -7.33 -7.39
N SER A 59 7.97 -8.63 -7.27
CA SER A 59 8.68 -9.57 -6.42
C SER A 59 10.10 -9.85 -6.93
N THR A 60 11.12 -9.69 -6.08
CA THR A 60 12.51 -10.01 -6.39
C THR A 60 13.10 -11.11 -5.52
N ILE A 61 12.51 -11.39 -4.35
CA ILE A 61 12.97 -12.41 -3.41
C ILE A 61 11.79 -13.29 -3.01
N SER A 62 11.87 -14.58 -3.30
CA SER A 62 10.91 -15.57 -2.83
C SER A 62 11.33 -16.17 -1.48
N LEU A 63 10.40 -16.82 -0.79
CA LEU A 63 10.70 -17.56 0.43
C LEU A 63 11.78 -18.66 0.20
N PHE A 64 11.73 -19.33 -0.96
CA PHE A 64 12.70 -20.36 -1.31
C PHE A 64 14.11 -19.78 -1.38
N GLU A 65 14.29 -18.68 -2.11
CA GLU A 65 15.58 -17.99 -2.24
C GLU A 65 16.10 -17.51 -0.88
N ALA A 66 15.25 -16.91 -0.06
CA ALA A 66 15.61 -16.41 1.27
C ALA A 66 16.06 -17.56 2.20
N ARG A 67 15.36 -18.69 2.17
CA ARG A 67 15.73 -19.87 2.96
C ARG A 67 17.05 -20.50 2.49
N LEU A 68 17.24 -20.60 1.19
CA LEU A 68 18.46 -21.14 0.62
C LEU A 68 19.65 -20.23 0.94
N TYR A 69 19.47 -18.92 0.83
CA TYR A 69 20.47 -17.93 1.24
C TYR A 69 20.84 -18.09 2.73
N LYS A 70 19.85 -18.18 3.61
CA LYS A 70 20.06 -18.38 5.05
C LYS A 70 20.80 -19.70 5.34
N SER A 71 20.51 -20.76 4.59
CA SER A 71 21.14 -22.07 4.80
C SER A 71 22.57 -22.17 4.27
N LEU A 72 22.83 -21.61 3.09
CA LEU A 72 24.10 -21.80 2.38
C LEU A 72 25.05 -20.62 2.52
N VAL A 73 24.55 -19.37 2.59
CA VAL A 73 25.36 -18.16 2.48
C VAL A 73 25.59 -17.50 3.84
N ASN A 74 24.51 -17.14 4.53
CA ASN A 74 24.59 -16.44 5.81
C ASN A 74 23.54 -16.98 6.79
N LYS A 75 23.95 -17.87 7.70
CA LYS A 75 23.06 -18.48 8.72
C LYS A 75 22.46 -17.45 9.69
N ASN A 76 23.12 -16.30 9.85
CA ASN A 76 22.71 -15.24 10.77
C ASN A 76 21.81 -14.19 10.12
N VAL A 77 21.59 -14.26 8.79
CA VAL A 77 20.69 -13.33 8.11
C VAL A 77 19.30 -13.37 8.77
N LYS A 78 18.74 -12.19 9.03
CA LYS A 78 17.41 -12.08 9.63
C LYS A 78 16.37 -11.84 8.56
N LEU A 79 15.22 -12.50 8.70
CA LEU A 79 14.07 -12.38 7.80
C LEU A 79 13.01 -11.52 8.43
N ILE A 80 12.61 -10.45 7.75
CA ILE A 80 11.42 -9.63 8.07
C ILE A 80 10.39 -9.87 6.96
N HIS A 81 9.14 -10.11 7.33
CA HIS A 81 8.03 -10.20 6.41
C HIS A 81 7.05 -9.05 6.63
N ARG A 82 6.81 -8.23 5.60
CA ARG A 82 5.79 -7.20 5.60
C ARG A 82 4.51 -7.73 4.96
N ILE A 83 3.39 -7.67 5.68
CA ILE A 83 2.08 -8.09 5.18
C ILE A 83 1.20 -6.85 4.96
N ASN A 84 0.83 -6.64 3.70
CA ASN A 84 -0.06 -5.57 3.24
C ASN A 84 -1.12 -6.07 2.24
N GLU A 85 -1.38 -7.37 2.23
CA GLU A 85 -2.28 -8.01 1.28
C GLU A 85 -3.03 -9.16 1.94
N CYS A 86 -4.24 -9.44 1.46
CA CYS A 86 -5.04 -10.57 1.93
C CYS A 86 -6.01 -11.06 0.84
N ASP A 87 -6.57 -12.25 1.05
CA ASP A 87 -7.56 -12.85 0.17
C ASP A 87 -8.84 -12.03 0.12
N GLU A 88 -9.27 -11.49 1.25
CA GLU A 88 -10.50 -10.69 1.42
C GLU A 88 -10.49 -9.44 0.53
N ARG A 89 -9.34 -8.79 0.40
CA ARG A 89 -9.17 -7.63 -0.48
C ARG A 89 -9.15 -8.02 -1.96
N LYS A 90 -8.49 -9.14 -2.27
CA LYS A 90 -8.24 -9.58 -3.65
C LYS A 90 -9.35 -10.47 -4.22
N ASN A 91 -10.27 -10.92 -3.38
CA ASN A 91 -11.23 -11.96 -3.71
C ASN A 91 -10.53 -13.23 -4.24
N THR A 92 -9.53 -13.71 -3.47
CA THR A 92 -8.72 -14.90 -3.77
C THR A 92 -8.81 -15.88 -2.59
N ASN A 93 -8.22 -17.07 -2.71
CA ASN A 93 -8.24 -18.11 -1.68
C ASN A 93 -6.86 -18.72 -1.39
N TYR A 94 -5.79 -18.06 -1.81
CA TYR A 94 -4.43 -18.60 -1.71
C TYR A 94 -3.39 -17.59 -1.15
N VAL A 95 -3.71 -16.30 -1.14
CA VAL A 95 -2.79 -15.25 -0.69
C VAL A 95 -2.48 -15.43 0.80
N ASN A 96 -3.52 -15.59 1.64
CA ASN A 96 -3.34 -15.73 3.08
C ASN A 96 -2.44 -16.93 3.42
N LYS A 97 -2.64 -18.07 2.79
CA LYS A 97 -1.79 -19.27 2.99
C LYS A 97 -0.32 -19.01 2.64
N LYS A 98 -0.05 -18.28 1.56
CA LYS A 98 1.32 -17.89 1.17
C LYS A 98 1.95 -16.96 2.21
N MET A 99 1.23 -15.94 2.68
CA MET A 99 1.71 -14.99 3.69
C MET A 99 2.00 -15.69 5.02
N ILE A 100 1.11 -16.57 5.48
CA ILE A 100 1.31 -17.37 6.71
C ILE A 100 2.58 -18.20 6.61
N LYS A 101 2.77 -18.90 5.48
CA LYS A 101 3.96 -19.72 5.25
C LYS A 101 5.25 -18.89 5.34
N VAL A 102 5.29 -17.68 4.79
CA VAL A 102 6.47 -16.80 4.88
C VAL A 102 6.70 -16.36 6.33
N SER A 103 5.64 -15.95 7.03
CA SER A 103 5.73 -15.50 8.43
C SER A 103 6.24 -16.57 9.39
N GLN A 104 5.97 -17.85 9.13
CA GLN A 104 6.49 -18.97 9.94
C GLN A 104 8.03 -19.06 9.92
N PHE A 105 8.67 -18.61 8.85
CA PHE A 105 10.13 -18.60 8.69
C PHE A 105 10.76 -17.25 8.98
N SER A 106 9.96 -16.22 9.23
CA SER A 106 10.45 -14.87 9.50
C SER A 106 10.84 -14.69 10.97
N ASP A 107 11.91 -13.92 11.18
CA ASP A 107 12.35 -13.49 12.52
C ASP A 107 11.41 -12.38 13.06
N SER A 108 10.78 -11.61 12.18
CA SER A 108 9.74 -10.63 12.52
C SER A 108 8.70 -10.54 11.39
N THR A 109 7.42 -10.35 11.77
CA THR A 109 6.32 -10.08 10.83
C THR A 109 5.72 -8.71 11.12
N ILE A 110 5.61 -7.87 10.11
CA ILE A 110 5.09 -6.51 10.22
C ILE A 110 3.80 -6.38 9.43
N PHE A 111 2.74 -5.97 10.11
CA PHE A 111 1.43 -5.72 9.53
C PHE A 111 1.21 -4.22 9.34
N VAL A 112 0.51 -3.82 8.29
CA VAL A 112 0.24 -2.41 7.97
C VAL A 112 -1.00 -1.85 8.69
N SER A 113 -1.70 -2.68 9.48
CA SER A 113 -2.82 -2.27 10.34
C SER A 113 -3.11 -3.37 11.39
N SER A 114 -3.81 -3.00 12.46
CA SER A 114 -4.29 -3.97 13.44
C SER A 114 -5.33 -4.90 12.84
N TRP A 115 -6.19 -4.37 11.96
CA TRP A 115 -7.19 -5.18 11.24
C TRP A 115 -6.55 -6.39 10.52
N ILE A 116 -5.51 -6.15 9.70
CA ILE A 116 -4.87 -7.25 8.97
C ILE A 116 -4.04 -8.14 9.90
N SER A 117 -3.47 -7.58 10.99
CA SER A 117 -2.80 -8.36 12.02
C SER A 117 -3.75 -9.36 12.67
N ASP A 118 -4.95 -8.93 13.05
CA ASP A 118 -5.93 -9.77 13.72
C ASP A 118 -6.50 -10.84 12.76
N LEU A 119 -6.75 -10.47 11.50
CA LEU A 119 -7.13 -11.41 10.45
C LEU A 119 -6.12 -12.57 10.33
N TYR A 120 -4.83 -12.27 10.31
CA TYR A 120 -3.80 -13.29 10.18
C TYR A 120 -3.49 -14.04 11.49
N LYS A 121 -3.61 -13.40 12.64
CA LYS A 121 -3.50 -14.06 13.95
C LYS A 121 -4.59 -15.12 14.12
N ASN A 122 -5.82 -14.81 13.73
CA ASN A 122 -6.95 -15.75 13.73
C ASN A 122 -6.72 -16.93 12.78
N GLN A 123 -5.84 -16.77 11.79
CA GLN A 123 -5.43 -17.83 10.85
C GLN A 123 -4.11 -18.53 11.23
N GLY A 124 -3.56 -18.27 12.43
CA GLY A 124 -2.44 -19.00 13.01
C GLY A 124 -1.06 -18.35 12.96
N ILE A 125 -0.94 -17.06 12.63
CA ILE A 125 0.33 -16.33 12.79
C ILE A 125 0.58 -16.06 14.28
N LYS A 126 1.78 -16.43 14.78
CA LYS A 126 2.16 -16.23 16.18
C LYS A 126 2.40 -14.75 16.49
N SER A 127 1.75 -14.24 17.56
CA SER A 127 1.79 -12.82 17.94
C SER A 127 3.14 -12.34 18.48
N ASN A 128 3.93 -13.21 19.10
CA ASN A 128 5.22 -12.84 19.74
C ASN A 128 6.30 -12.35 18.76
N LYS A 129 6.15 -12.62 17.46
CA LYS A 129 7.04 -12.16 16.39
C LYS A 129 6.40 -11.09 15.50
N SER A 130 5.21 -10.60 15.88
CA SER A 130 4.46 -9.68 15.05
C SER A 130 4.44 -8.26 15.63
N ARG A 131 4.43 -7.28 14.73
CA ARG A 131 4.30 -5.84 15.03
C ARG A 131 3.32 -5.23 14.05
N VAL A 132 2.69 -4.14 14.45
CA VAL A 132 1.91 -3.29 13.56
C VAL A 132 2.69 -2.00 13.36
N ILE A 133 2.97 -1.65 12.10
CA ILE A 133 3.50 -0.36 11.70
C ILE A 133 2.53 0.21 10.67
N LEU A 134 1.88 1.30 11.03
CA LEU A 134 0.92 1.96 10.16
C LEU A 134 1.64 2.57 8.95
N SER A 135 0.99 2.54 7.80
CA SER A 135 1.52 3.14 6.58
C SER A 135 1.53 4.67 6.67
N GLY A 136 2.45 5.29 5.94
CA GLY A 136 2.50 6.73 5.77
C GLY A 136 2.84 7.09 4.33
N SER A 137 2.54 8.32 3.93
CA SER A 137 2.91 8.84 2.60
C SER A 137 3.97 9.94 2.70
N ASP A 138 4.65 10.16 1.58
CA ASP A 138 5.73 11.13 1.45
C ASP A 138 5.20 12.56 1.54
N THR A 139 5.66 13.32 2.54
CA THR A 139 5.22 14.70 2.79
C THR A 139 5.92 15.74 1.92
N GLU A 140 7.00 15.39 1.24
CA GLU A 140 7.57 16.24 0.19
C GLU A 140 6.63 16.30 -1.03
N VAL A 141 5.86 15.24 -1.25
CA VAL A 141 4.89 15.13 -2.34
C VAL A 141 3.48 15.50 -1.87
N PHE A 142 2.97 14.80 -0.85
CA PHE A 142 1.61 14.96 -0.35
C PHE A 142 1.61 15.80 0.92
N ASN A 143 1.23 17.04 0.81
CA ASN A 143 1.17 18.01 1.90
C ASN A 143 0.05 19.02 1.67
N ASN A 144 -0.32 19.74 2.70
CA ASN A 144 -1.39 20.74 2.67
C ASN A 144 -0.87 22.18 2.42
N ILE A 145 0.38 22.32 1.98
CA ILE A 145 0.95 23.64 1.65
C ILE A 145 0.11 24.29 0.55
N ASN A 146 -0.30 25.53 0.75
CA ASN A 146 -1.17 26.32 -0.14
C ASN A 146 -2.59 25.74 -0.35
N LYS A 147 -3.01 24.70 0.39
CA LYS A 147 -4.39 24.22 0.34
C LYS A 147 -5.31 25.24 1.04
N LYS A 148 -6.24 25.81 0.30
CA LYS A 148 -7.29 26.67 0.84
C LYS A 148 -8.55 25.86 1.17
N PRO A 149 -9.29 26.24 2.22
CA PRO A 149 -10.62 25.67 2.45
C PRO A 149 -11.57 25.99 1.31
N TRP A 150 -12.62 25.21 1.18
CA TRP A 150 -13.73 25.50 0.28
C TRP A 150 -14.40 26.84 0.65
N ASP A 151 -14.60 27.69 -0.33
CA ASP A 151 -15.10 29.08 -0.15
C ASP A 151 -16.63 29.19 -0.04
N LYS A 152 -17.34 28.06 -0.23
CA LYS A 152 -18.83 27.96 -0.20
C LYS A 152 -19.54 28.73 -1.32
N THR A 153 -18.80 29.30 -2.26
CA THR A 153 -19.41 30.02 -3.41
C THR A 153 -19.55 29.12 -4.65
N THR A 154 -18.81 28.04 -4.67
CA THR A 154 -18.85 27.02 -5.74
C THR A 154 -19.38 25.69 -5.21
N LYS A 155 -19.61 24.71 -6.09
CA LYS A 155 -19.92 23.33 -5.68
C LYS A 155 -18.75 22.75 -4.89
N LEU A 156 -19.07 21.95 -3.86
CA LEU A 156 -18.06 21.21 -3.12
C LEU A 156 -17.52 20.07 -3.99
N LYS A 157 -16.21 20.07 -4.22
CA LYS A 157 -15.53 19.14 -5.12
C LYS A 157 -15.05 17.90 -4.38
N ILE A 158 -15.69 16.78 -4.67
CA ILE A 158 -15.35 15.47 -4.11
C ILE A 158 -14.34 14.79 -5.03
N VAL A 159 -13.34 14.11 -4.47
CA VAL A 159 -12.35 13.33 -5.24
C VAL A 159 -12.07 11.97 -4.62
N THR A 160 -11.75 11.02 -5.46
CA THR A 160 -11.10 9.75 -5.10
C THR A 160 -10.05 9.39 -6.13
N HIS A 161 -9.06 8.57 -5.74
CA HIS A 161 -8.11 8.05 -6.72
C HIS A 161 -7.70 6.61 -6.43
N HIS A 162 -7.54 5.80 -7.48
CA HIS A 162 -7.09 4.41 -7.35
C HIS A 162 -6.24 3.95 -8.53
N TRP A 163 -5.09 3.33 -8.22
CA TRP A 163 -4.32 2.61 -9.22
C TRP A 163 -4.99 1.29 -9.63
N GLY A 164 -5.53 0.54 -8.66
CA GLY A 164 -6.22 -0.72 -8.93
C GLY A 164 -7.65 -0.50 -9.41
N ASN A 165 -8.08 -1.30 -10.39
CA ASN A 165 -9.39 -1.23 -11.02
C ASN A 165 -10.35 -2.37 -10.60
N ASN A 166 -10.06 -3.10 -9.51
CA ASN A 166 -10.98 -4.12 -9.02
C ASN A 166 -12.16 -3.47 -8.28
N TRP A 167 -13.31 -4.15 -8.30
CA TRP A 167 -14.58 -3.62 -7.78
C TRP A 167 -14.51 -3.25 -6.29
N ASN A 168 -13.73 -3.99 -5.50
CA ASN A 168 -13.53 -3.71 -4.06
C ASN A 168 -12.80 -2.37 -3.78
N LYS A 169 -12.34 -1.66 -4.82
CA LYS A 169 -11.82 -0.28 -4.66
C LYS A 169 -12.90 0.77 -4.40
N GLY A 170 -14.15 0.34 -4.25
CA GLY A 170 -15.27 1.22 -3.89
C GLY A 170 -16.15 1.62 -5.06
N PHE A 171 -16.04 0.95 -6.21
CA PHE A 171 -16.80 1.32 -7.41
C PHE A 171 -18.32 1.25 -7.21
N GLU A 172 -18.81 0.44 -6.27
CA GLU A 172 -20.24 0.47 -5.90
C GLU A 172 -20.65 1.82 -5.30
N ILE A 173 -19.81 2.38 -4.43
CA ILE A 173 -20.05 3.69 -3.81
C ILE A 173 -19.88 4.81 -4.83
N TYR A 174 -18.88 4.73 -5.69
CA TYR A 174 -18.65 5.77 -6.71
C TYR A 174 -19.74 5.78 -7.77
N SER A 175 -20.25 4.61 -8.17
CA SER A 175 -21.45 4.51 -9.04
C SER A 175 -22.70 5.08 -8.37
N PHE A 176 -22.85 4.89 -7.06
CA PHE A 176 -23.97 5.46 -6.33
C PHE A 176 -23.89 7.00 -6.31
N ILE A 177 -22.71 7.58 -6.11
CA ILE A 177 -22.50 9.04 -6.18
C ILE A 177 -22.77 9.55 -7.60
N ASP A 178 -22.28 8.86 -8.62
CA ASP A 178 -22.50 9.20 -10.02
C ASP A 178 -24.01 9.30 -10.35
N ASN A 179 -24.81 8.35 -9.84
CA ASN A 179 -26.26 8.38 -9.97
C ASN A 179 -26.93 9.48 -9.13
N LEU A 180 -26.38 9.83 -7.96
CA LEU A 180 -26.90 10.96 -7.17
C LEU A 180 -26.74 12.29 -7.91
N LEU A 181 -25.69 12.45 -8.72
CA LEU A 181 -25.46 13.65 -9.51
C LEU A 181 -26.49 13.85 -10.65
N GLU A 182 -27.35 12.87 -10.95
CA GLU A 182 -28.51 13.05 -11.84
C GLU A 182 -29.60 13.92 -11.19
N LYS A 183 -29.62 14.01 -9.85
CA LYS A 183 -30.59 14.80 -9.11
C LYS A 183 -30.12 16.24 -8.98
N SER A 184 -30.90 17.21 -9.41
CA SER A 184 -30.57 18.64 -9.38
C SER A 184 -30.19 19.15 -7.98
N ASN A 185 -30.94 18.74 -6.94
CA ASN A 185 -30.66 19.13 -5.56
C ASN A 185 -29.31 18.63 -5.03
N PHE A 186 -28.72 17.62 -5.66
CA PHE A 186 -27.40 17.10 -5.33
C PHE A 186 -26.33 17.69 -6.26
N SER A 187 -26.55 17.69 -7.57
CA SER A 187 -25.61 18.25 -8.55
C SER A 187 -25.42 19.76 -8.44
N ASP A 188 -26.36 20.49 -7.85
CA ASP A 188 -26.18 21.93 -7.55
C ASP A 188 -25.16 22.18 -6.41
N LYS A 189 -24.96 21.19 -5.54
CA LYS A 189 -24.08 21.28 -4.37
C LYS A 189 -22.73 20.60 -4.55
N PHE A 190 -22.65 19.54 -5.35
CA PHE A 190 -21.50 18.66 -5.43
C PHE A 190 -21.01 18.45 -6.86
N GLU A 191 -19.70 18.27 -6.98
CA GLU A 191 -19.02 17.66 -8.13
C GLU A 191 -18.25 16.45 -7.66
N PHE A 192 -18.12 15.42 -8.49
CA PHE A 192 -17.31 14.26 -8.18
C PHE A 192 -16.27 14.01 -9.27
N THR A 193 -15.03 13.75 -8.87
CA THR A 193 -13.91 13.43 -9.75
C THR A 193 -13.31 12.08 -9.33
N PHE A 194 -13.15 11.19 -10.30
CA PHE A 194 -12.41 9.94 -10.15
C PHE A 194 -11.08 10.01 -10.92
N ILE A 195 -9.96 9.74 -10.23
CA ILE A 195 -8.62 9.70 -10.82
C ILE A 195 -8.10 8.26 -10.80
N GLY A 196 -7.82 7.65 -11.94
CA GLY A 196 -7.24 6.32 -11.94
C GLY A 196 -7.78 5.35 -12.99
N ASN A 197 -7.55 4.05 -12.79
CA ASN A 197 -7.98 3.02 -13.71
C ASN A 197 -9.42 2.56 -13.42
N LEU A 198 -10.24 2.49 -14.45
CA LEU A 198 -11.61 1.98 -14.37
C LEU A 198 -11.67 0.46 -14.53
N PRO A 199 -12.67 -0.22 -13.94
CA PRO A 199 -12.97 -1.62 -14.27
C PRO A 199 -13.30 -1.79 -15.75
N VAL A 200 -13.08 -3.00 -16.26
CA VAL A 200 -13.44 -3.32 -17.65
C VAL A 200 -14.95 -3.14 -17.85
N ASN A 201 -15.33 -2.47 -18.93
CA ASN A 201 -16.72 -2.19 -19.31
C ASN A 201 -17.49 -1.29 -18.29
N PHE A 202 -16.76 -0.50 -17.49
CA PHE A 202 -17.35 0.47 -16.59
C PHE A 202 -17.02 1.89 -17.03
N ASN A 203 -18.03 2.78 -17.05
CA ASN A 203 -17.88 4.20 -17.30
C ASN A 203 -18.82 4.98 -16.38
N PHE A 204 -18.37 6.13 -15.94
CA PHE A 204 -19.21 7.11 -15.26
C PHE A 204 -20.04 7.90 -16.28
N LYS A 205 -21.19 8.47 -15.83
CA LYS A 205 -22.07 9.34 -16.63
C LYS A 205 -21.94 10.81 -16.24
N ASN A 206 -21.85 11.07 -14.94
CA ASN A 206 -21.90 12.42 -14.35
C ASN A 206 -20.62 12.81 -13.61
N THR A 207 -19.72 11.84 -13.42
CA THR A 207 -18.47 12.01 -12.69
C THR A 207 -17.36 12.46 -13.65
N ASN A 208 -16.54 13.42 -13.23
CA ASN A 208 -15.36 13.83 -13.96
C ASN A 208 -14.30 12.71 -13.88
N TYR A 209 -13.89 12.17 -15.03
CA TYR A 209 -12.85 11.15 -15.10
C TYR A 209 -11.51 11.75 -15.47
N ILE A 210 -10.48 11.39 -14.72
CA ILE A 210 -9.09 11.75 -14.96
C ILE A 210 -8.25 10.47 -15.02
N GLU A 211 -7.40 10.37 -16.03
CA GLU A 211 -6.43 9.29 -16.17
C GLU A 211 -5.49 9.20 -14.95
N PRO A 212 -4.88 8.01 -14.68
CA PRO A 212 -3.99 7.82 -13.55
C PRO A 212 -2.87 8.85 -13.47
N LYS A 213 -2.75 9.53 -12.34
CA LYS A 213 -1.66 10.45 -12.00
C LYS A 213 -0.81 9.90 -10.86
N SER A 214 0.39 10.41 -10.68
CA SER A 214 1.28 10.05 -9.57
C SER A 214 2.15 11.23 -9.13
N GLY A 215 2.75 11.10 -7.94
CA GLY A 215 3.68 12.10 -7.42
C GLY A 215 3.04 13.49 -7.31
N LEU A 216 3.81 14.53 -7.65
CA LEU A 216 3.36 15.92 -7.56
C LEU A 216 2.12 16.21 -8.43
N GLN A 217 2.00 15.59 -9.61
CA GLN A 217 0.83 15.78 -10.47
C GLN A 217 -0.46 15.29 -9.80
N LEU A 218 -0.38 14.17 -9.04
CA LEU A 218 -1.51 13.69 -8.26
C LEU A 218 -1.79 14.60 -7.07
N ALA A 219 -0.76 15.02 -6.33
CA ALA A 219 -0.90 15.90 -5.17
C ALA A 219 -1.53 17.25 -5.56
N ASP A 220 -1.10 17.86 -6.67
CA ASP A 220 -1.66 19.09 -7.19
C ASP A 220 -3.13 18.92 -7.61
N GLU A 221 -3.45 17.79 -8.22
CA GLU A 221 -4.84 17.49 -8.58
C GLU A 221 -5.72 17.30 -7.34
N LEU A 222 -5.26 16.56 -6.33
CA LEU A 222 -5.98 16.39 -5.07
C LEU A 222 -6.26 17.74 -4.39
N LYS A 223 -5.27 18.64 -4.34
CA LYS A 223 -5.41 19.97 -3.72
C LYS A 223 -6.46 20.87 -4.39
N ARG A 224 -6.88 20.59 -5.64
CA ARG A 224 -7.95 21.31 -6.34
C ARG A 224 -9.36 20.93 -5.88
N HIS A 225 -9.46 19.89 -5.05
CA HIS A 225 -10.71 19.37 -4.53
C HIS A 225 -10.89 19.70 -3.05
N ASP A 226 -12.07 19.48 -2.51
CA ASP A 226 -12.43 19.92 -1.16
C ASP A 226 -12.67 18.76 -0.20
N LEU A 227 -13.09 17.61 -0.71
CA LEU A 227 -13.43 16.42 0.06
C LEU A 227 -12.84 15.18 -0.61
N TYR A 228 -12.20 14.32 0.16
CA TYR A 228 -11.78 13.00 -0.29
C TYR A 228 -12.81 11.94 0.11
N ILE A 229 -13.14 11.00 -0.77
CA ILE A 229 -13.99 9.86 -0.42
C ILE A 229 -13.30 8.52 -0.72
N THR A 230 -13.48 7.55 0.17
CA THR A 230 -13.08 6.17 -0.10
C THR A 230 -14.18 5.19 0.27
N GLY A 231 -14.62 4.40 -0.71
CA GLY A 231 -15.50 3.25 -0.56
C GLY A 231 -14.78 1.91 -0.61
N SER A 232 -13.44 1.90 -0.47
CA SER A 232 -12.63 0.67 -0.59
C SER A 232 -12.96 -0.34 0.49
N LEU A 233 -13.18 -1.60 0.08
CA LEU A 233 -13.49 -2.72 0.97
C LEU A 233 -12.23 -3.56 1.27
N ASN A 234 -12.11 -3.99 2.52
CA ASN A 234 -11.03 -4.87 3.01
C ASN A 234 -9.62 -4.34 2.68
N GLU A 235 -9.45 -3.03 2.65
CA GLU A 235 -8.17 -2.40 2.35
C GLU A 235 -7.25 -2.50 3.57
N PRO A 236 -6.06 -3.11 3.48
CA PRO A 236 -5.17 -3.26 4.64
C PRO A 236 -4.70 -1.94 5.25
N SER A 237 -4.45 -0.91 4.44
CA SER A 237 -4.06 0.43 4.90
C SER A 237 -4.68 1.56 4.07
N GLY A 238 -4.70 1.41 2.74
CA GLY A 238 -5.26 2.42 1.85
C GLY A 238 -4.42 3.70 1.73
N ASN A 239 -3.26 3.64 1.10
CA ASN A 239 -2.41 4.84 0.91
C ASN A 239 -3.16 5.99 0.25
N HIS A 240 -4.12 5.72 -0.65
CA HIS A 240 -4.90 6.72 -1.35
C HIS A 240 -5.61 7.72 -0.40
N GLN A 241 -6.21 7.23 0.68
CA GLN A 241 -6.88 8.11 1.65
C GLN A 241 -5.87 8.86 2.55
N ILE A 242 -4.67 8.27 2.79
CA ILE A 242 -3.58 8.94 3.51
C ILE A 242 -3.07 10.12 2.66
N GLU A 243 -2.88 9.91 1.37
CA GLU A 243 -2.46 10.93 0.40
C GLU A 243 -3.48 12.07 0.32
N GLY A 244 -4.79 11.75 0.25
CA GLY A 244 -5.86 12.74 0.30
C GLY A 244 -5.86 13.56 1.59
N SER A 245 -5.74 12.93 2.76
CA SER A 245 -5.69 13.62 4.06
C SER A 245 -4.46 14.52 4.19
N LEU A 246 -3.29 14.06 3.77
CA LEU A 246 -2.05 14.86 3.79
C LEU A 246 -2.14 16.07 2.85
N CYS A 247 -2.87 15.96 1.73
CA CYS A 247 -3.17 17.10 0.86
C CYS A 247 -4.18 18.10 1.46
N GLY A 248 -4.63 17.87 2.69
CA GLY A 248 -5.53 18.76 3.42
C GLY A 248 -7.01 18.52 3.16
N LEU A 249 -7.39 17.38 2.60
CA LEU A 249 -8.78 17.04 2.33
C LEU A 249 -9.42 16.31 3.53
N PRO A 250 -10.53 16.78 4.09
CA PRO A 250 -11.36 15.94 4.95
C PRO A 250 -11.72 14.64 4.23
N VAL A 251 -11.83 13.53 4.97
CA VAL A 251 -12.07 12.21 4.38
C VAL A 251 -13.40 11.64 4.82
N LEU A 252 -14.21 11.25 3.84
CA LEU A 252 -15.39 10.41 4.03
C LEU A 252 -15.03 8.97 3.73
N TYR A 253 -15.20 8.05 4.69
CA TYR A 253 -14.69 6.68 4.57
C TYR A 253 -15.71 5.63 5.00
N ILE A 254 -15.68 4.47 4.32
CA ILE A 254 -16.43 3.30 4.74
C ILE A 254 -15.66 2.53 5.83
N ASN A 255 -16.37 2.03 6.85
CA ASN A 255 -15.77 1.21 7.91
C ASN A 255 -15.44 -0.19 7.35
N SER A 256 -14.27 -0.31 6.73
CA SER A 256 -13.82 -1.57 6.15
C SER A 256 -12.29 -1.67 6.14
N GLY A 257 -11.78 -2.85 6.46
CA GLY A 257 -10.35 -3.07 6.51
C GLY A 257 -9.64 -2.28 7.60
N GLY A 258 -8.44 -1.82 7.32
CA GLY A 258 -7.62 -0.98 8.19
C GLY A 258 -7.90 0.52 8.07
N ILE A 259 -8.75 0.96 7.13
CA ILE A 259 -9.03 2.40 6.89
C ILE A 259 -9.45 3.14 8.17
N PRO A 260 -10.32 2.58 9.04
CA PRO A 260 -10.72 3.25 10.29
C PRO A 260 -9.56 3.58 11.22
N GLU A 261 -8.48 2.80 11.22
CA GLU A 261 -7.31 3.05 12.08
C GLU A 261 -6.61 4.37 11.74
N TYR A 262 -6.73 4.82 10.50
CA TYR A 262 -6.18 6.08 10.02
C TYR A 262 -7.18 7.24 10.15
N GLN A 263 -8.48 6.99 9.95
CA GLN A 263 -9.47 8.04 9.72
C GLN A 263 -10.42 8.32 10.89
N LYS A 264 -10.60 7.40 11.86
CA LYS A 264 -11.60 7.56 12.93
C LYS A 264 -11.48 8.87 13.73
N ASN A 265 -10.28 9.41 13.84
CA ASN A 265 -10.03 10.65 14.58
C ASN A 265 -10.06 11.90 13.67
N TYR A 266 -10.12 11.76 12.35
CA TYR A 266 -9.93 12.86 11.40
C TYR A 266 -11.11 12.97 10.41
N GLY A 267 -11.58 11.86 9.90
CA GLY A 267 -12.61 11.77 8.88
C GLY A 267 -14.02 11.55 9.43
N VAL A 268 -14.95 11.26 8.52
CA VAL A 268 -16.35 10.93 8.78
C VAL A 268 -16.64 9.53 8.27
N GLU A 269 -17.14 8.66 9.13
CA GLU A 269 -17.56 7.33 8.74
C GLU A 269 -18.94 7.36 8.07
N PHE A 270 -19.08 6.58 6.99
CA PHE A 270 -20.35 6.34 6.34
C PHE A 270 -20.58 4.86 6.04
N ASN A 271 -21.83 4.54 5.74
CA ASN A 271 -22.26 3.29 5.12
C ASN A 271 -23.17 3.60 3.92
N LYS A 272 -23.56 2.55 3.16
CA LYS A 272 -24.39 2.72 1.95
C LYS A 272 -25.73 3.46 2.21
N ASN A 273 -26.32 3.27 3.39
CA ASN A 273 -27.65 3.79 3.71
C ASN A 273 -27.62 5.26 4.15
N ASN A 274 -26.47 5.77 4.63
CA ASN A 274 -26.32 7.12 5.16
C ASN A 274 -25.36 8.01 4.37
N LEU A 275 -24.85 7.56 3.22
CA LEU A 275 -23.85 8.31 2.44
C LEU A 275 -24.33 9.71 2.06
N GLU A 276 -25.57 9.83 1.53
CA GLU A 276 -26.14 11.14 1.17
C GLU A 276 -26.25 12.06 2.40
N THR A 277 -26.72 11.55 3.52
CA THR A 277 -26.79 12.29 4.79
C THR A 277 -25.40 12.76 5.26
N LYS A 278 -24.38 11.89 5.15
CA LYS A 278 -23.02 12.22 5.55
C LYS A 278 -22.33 13.23 4.64
N LEU A 279 -22.63 13.19 3.34
CA LEU A 279 -22.19 14.22 2.40
C LEU A 279 -22.79 15.59 2.74
N LEU A 280 -24.10 15.65 3.04
CA LEU A 280 -24.76 16.87 3.48
C LEU A 280 -24.26 17.35 4.86
N GLU A 281 -23.94 16.45 5.78
CA GLU A 281 -23.32 16.78 7.07
C GLU A 281 -21.98 17.50 6.88
N ILE A 282 -21.11 16.95 6.00
CA ILE A 282 -19.82 17.58 5.70
C ILE A 282 -20.02 18.92 4.97
N PHE A 283 -20.94 18.99 4.01
CA PHE A 283 -21.25 20.22 3.29
C PHE A 283 -21.63 21.35 4.25
N ASN A 284 -22.48 21.08 5.24
CA ASN A 284 -22.95 22.06 6.20
C ASN A 284 -21.89 22.42 7.26
N ASN A 285 -20.96 21.52 7.58
CA ASN A 285 -19.97 21.66 8.64
C ASN A 285 -18.52 21.60 8.11
N TYR A 286 -18.28 22.00 6.86
CA TYR A 286 -17.03 21.82 6.15
C TYR A 286 -15.80 22.34 6.92
N ASP A 287 -15.89 23.57 7.45
CA ASP A 287 -14.77 24.20 8.14
C ASP A 287 -14.32 23.39 9.37
N TYR A 288 -15.26 22.81 10.11
CA TYR A 288 -14.94 21.94 11.23
C TYR A 288 -14.10 20.71 10.80
N TYR A 289 -14.52 20.04 9.72
CA TYR A 289 -13.80 18.85 9.23
C TYR A 289 -12.48 19.21 8.57
N PHE A 290 -12.41 20.36 7.89
CA PHE A 290 -11.17 20.88 7.32
C PHE A 290 -10.13 21.17 8.42
N GLU A 291 -10.51 21.87 9.48
CA GLU A 291 -9.62 22.15 10.63
C GLU A 291 -9.20 20.86 11.35
N LYS A 292 -10.14 19.95 11.55
CA LYS A 292 -9.87 18.64 12.16
C LYS A 292 -8.81 17.85 11.39
N ASN A 293 -8.86 17.87 10.05
CA ASN A 293 -7.90 17.16 9.20
C ASN A 293 -6.48 17.75 9.25
N LYS A 294 -6.27 18.99 9.67
CA LYS A 294 -4.94 19.60 9.77
C LYS A 294 -3.99 18.85 10.72
N SER A 295 -4.54 18.15 11.69
CA SER A 295 -3.77 17.32 12.64
C SER A 295 -3.41 15.94 12.12
N PHE A 296 -3.82 15.58 10.89
CA PHE A 296 -3.49 14.28 10.28
C PHE A 296 -1.99 14.10 10.07
N ASN A 297 -1.41 12.98 10.55
CA ASN A 297 0.03 12.86 10.69
C ASN A 297 0.59 11.46 10.36
N PHE A 298 0.09 10.80 9.32
CA PHE A 298 0.65 9.52 8.86
C PHE A 298 1.71 9.74 7.76
N LYS A 299 2.94 10.02 8.20
CA LYS A 299 4.08 10.38 7.34
C LYS A 299 4.98 9.18 7.08
N SER A 300 5.54 9.09 5.86
CA SER A 300 6.46 8.01 5.48
C SER A 300 7.71 7.96 6.35
N ASN A 301 8.28 9.10 6.76
CA ASN A 301 9.48 9.15 7.60
C ASN A 301 9.26 8.49 8.96
N ALA A 302 8.11 8.71 9.60
CA ALA A 302 7.77 8.06 10.87
C ALA A 302 7.64 6.54 10.70
N MET A 303 6.92 6.10 9.67
CA MET A 303 6.83 4.68 9.30
C MET A 303 8.22 4.08 9.03
N CYS A 304 9.04 4.72 8.20
CA CYS A 304 10.38 4.21 7.85
C CYS A 304 11.30 4.12 9.08
N LYS A 305 11.19 5.09 10.02
CA LYS A 305 11.90 5.05 11.29
C LYS A 305 11.56 3.81 12.11
N GLU A 306 10.28 3.47 12.24
CA GLU A 306 9.85 2.27 12.95
C GLU A 306 10.38 0.98 12.30
N TYR A 307 10.39 0.90 10.96
CA TYR A 307 11.02 -0.21 10.23
C TYR A 307 12.52 -0.28 10.53
N PHE A 308 13.22 0.85 10.52
CA PHE A 308 14.65 0.91 10.80
C PHE A 308 14.97 0.50 12.24
N ASP A 309 14.15 0.92 13.22
CA ASP A 309 14.31 0.53 14.62
C ASP A 309 14.15 -1.01 14.79
N ILE A 310 13.18 -1.62 14.10
CA ILE A 310 13.05 -3.09 14.09
C ILE A 310 14.26 -3.74 13.43
N ILE A 311 14.68 -3.25 12.27
CA ILE A 311 15.86 -3.76 11.56
C ILE A 311 17.09 -3.74 12.48
N LYS A 312 17.34 -2.62 13.16
CA LYS A 312 18.44 -2.49 14.14
C LYS A 312 18.30 -3.44 15.32
N SER A 313 17.10 -3.60 15.85
CA SER A 313 16.88 -4.44 17.03
C SER A 313 17.17 -5.92 16.82
N ILE A 314 17.00 -6.40 15.59
CA ILE A 314 17.27 -7.80 15.24
C ILE A 314 18.62 -8.01 14.54
N TYR A 315 19.28 -6.93 14.13
CA TYR A 315 20.58 -6.99 13.48
C TYR A 315 21.65 -7.58 14.43
N GLN A 316 22.42 -8.51 13.92
CA GLN A 316 23.55 -9.10 14.63
C GLN A 316 24.79 -8.98 13.73
N PRO A 317 25.78 -8.17 14.09
CA PRO A 317 27.02 -8.09 13.32
C PRO A 317 27.72 -9.44 13.32
N VAL A 318 28.22 -9.84 12.14
CA VAL A 318 28.88 -11.13 11.96
C VAL A 318 30.32 -10.87 11.52
N GLU A 319 31.29 -11.30 12.34
CA GLU A 319 32.70 -11.06 12.10
C GLU A 319 33.30 -11.92 10.96
N ASN A 320 32.76 -13.10 10.63
CA ASN A 320 33.28 -14.03 9.63
C ASN A 320 32.22 -14.45 8.59
N ARG A 321 32.17 -13.74 7.44
CA ARG A 321 31.21 -13.96 6.36
C ARG A 321 31.72 -14.72 5.15
N LYS A 322 32.88 -15.43 5.25
CA LYS A 322 33.56 -15.98 4.06
C LYS A 322 33.25 -17.45 3.81
N ASN A 323 32.10 -17.74 3.20
CA ASN A 323 31.98 -19.05 2.55
C ASN A 323 31.74 -18.88 1.03
N LYS A 324 32.79 -18.48 0.29
CA LYS A 324 32.76 -18.24 -1.16
C LYS A 324 32.24 -19.45 -1.97
N ILE A 325 32.54 -20.66 -1.51
CA ILE A 325 32.12 -21.91 -2.19
C ILE A 325 30.59 -22.07 -2.14
N TYR A 326 30.00 -21.93 -0.96
CA TYR A 326 28.55 -22.05 -0.80
C TYR A 326 27.79 -20.91 -1.47
N PHE A 327 28.38 -19.71 -1.53
CA PHE A 327 27.78 -18.61 -2.28
C PHE A 327 27.80 -18.88 -3.81
N SER A 328 28.84 -19.52 -4.32
CA SER A 328 28.90 -19.95 -5.73
C SER A 328 27.85 -21.02 -6.04
N LEU A 329 27.63 -21.98 -5.13
CA LEU A 329 26.56 -22.98 -5.23
C LEU A 329 25.15 -22.31 -5.16
N TYR A 330 24.95 -21.36 -4.25
CA TYR A 330 23.73 -20.59 -4.19
C TYR A 330 23.45 -19.85 -5.51
N LYS A 331 24.46 -19.16 -6.06
CA LYS A 331 24.35 -18.47 -7.37
C LYS A 331 24.01 -19.40 -8.53
N LEU A 332 24.49 -20.64 -8.50
CA LEU A 332 24.17 -21.62 -9.53
C LEU A 332 22.68 -21.95 -9.54
N VAL A 333 22.07 -22.11 -8.36
CA VAL A 333 20.65 -22.46 -8.18
C VAL A 333 19.74 -21.23 -8.31
N CYS A 334 20.18 -20.08 -7.79
CA CYS A 334 19.40 -18.85 -7.70
C CYS A 334 20.01 -17.70 -8.53
N SER A 335 20.60 -18.02 -9.71
CA SER A 335 21.12 -16.96 -10.58
C SER A 335 20.00 -16.00 -11.00
N LYS A 336 20.31 -14.70 -10.98
CA LYS A 336 19.37 -13.62 -11.35
C LYS A 336 18.70 -13.89 -12.71
N LYS A 337 19.45 -14.45 -13.68
CA LYS A 337 18.92 -14.81 -15.01
C LYS A 337 17.92 -15.98 -14.93
N LEU A 338 18.24 -17.04 -14.18
CA LEU A 338 17.39 -18.22 -14.07
C LEU A 338 16.09 -17.90 -13.31
N VAL A 339 16.22 -17.17 -12.20
CA VAL A 339 15.09 -16.77 -11.36
C VAL A 339 14.18 -15.78 -12.10
N SER A 340 14.73 -14.80 -12.82
CA SER A 340 13.94 -13.87 -13.63
C SER A 340 13.24 -14.57 -14.79
N LEU A 341 13.89 -15.54 -15.43
CA LEU A 341 13.29 -16.34 -16.49
C LEU A 341 12.13 -17.20 -15.95
N LEU A 342 12.35 -17.90 -14.82
CA LEU A 342 11.31 -18.69 -14.17
C LEU A 342 10.09 -17.82 -13.77
N ARG A 343 10.35 -16.65 -13.19
CA ARG A 343 9.29 -15.69 -12.84
C ARG A 343 8.53 -15.20 -14.07
N TYR A 344 9.24 -14.87 -15.15
CA TYR A 344 8.63 -14.46 -16.41
C TYR A 344 7.75 -15.56 -17.00
N VAL A 345 8.23 -16.80 -17.06
CA VAL A 345 7.46 -17.95 -17.56
C VAL A 345 6.23 -18.20 -16.72
N VAL A 346 6.39 -18.22 -15.38
CA VAL A 346 5.26 -18.43 -14.44
C VAL A 346 4.25 -17.30 -14.53
N SER A 347 4.67 -16.05 -14.61
CA SER A 347 3.77 -14.91 -14.74
C SER A 347 2.99 -14.93 -16.05
N LYS A 348 3.64 -15.27 -17.18
CA LYS A 348 2.99 -15.46 -18.49
C LYS A 348 1.97 -16.60 -18.48
N PHE A 349 2.34 -17.73 -17.89
CA PHE A 349 1.45 -18.89 -17.78
C PHE A 349 0.19 -18.55 -16.95
N ILE A 350 0.36 -17.92 -15.80
CA ILE A 350 -0.76 -17.49 -14.94
C ILE A 350 -1.62 -16.42 -15.64
N TYR A 351 -1.00 -15.50 -16.38
CA TYR A 351 -1.74 -14.52 -17.18
C TYR A 351 -2.60 -15.19 -18.25
N GLN A 352 -2.06 -16.17 -18.96
CA GLN A 352 -2.81 -16.94 -19.98
C GLN A 352 -3.95 -17.74 -19.34
N MET A 353 -3.71 -18.43 -18.22
CA MET A 353 -4.75 -19.17 -17.50
C MET A 353 -5.91 -18.28 -17.05
N ARG A 354 -5.62 -17.06 -16.59
CA ARG A 354 -6.64 -16.06 -16.20
C ARG A 354 -7.43 -15.51 -17.40
N LYS A 355 -6.87 -15.58 -18.60
CA LYS A 355 -7.54 -15.14 -19.85
C LYS A 355 -8.49 -16.20 -20.39
N VAL A 356 -8.24 -17.48 -20.10
CA VAL A 356 -9.06 -18.63 -20.51
C VAL A 356 -10.21 -18.88 -19.51
N SER A 357 -10.07 -18.42 -18.25
CA SER A 357 -11.08 -18.60 -17.16
C SER A 357 -12.04 -17.39 -17.02
N LYS A 358 -12.01 -16.46 -17.96
CA LYS A 358 -12.99 -15.38 -18.17
C LYS A 358 -13.75 -15.61 -19.46
#